data_90a793871d59c6896034c0e413d9166f
#
_entry.id   90a793871d59c6896034c0e413d9166f
#
_cell.length_a   1.000
_cell.length_b   1.000
_cell.length_c   1.000
_cell.angle_alpha   90.00
_cell.angle_beta   90.00
_cell.angle_gamma   90.00
#
_symmetry.space_group_name_H-M   'P 1'
#
loop_
_entity.id
_entity.type
_entity.pdbx_description
1 polymer ?
#
loop_
_entity_poly.entity_id
_entity_poly.type
_entity_poly.pdbx_seq_one_letter_code
_entity_poly.pdbx_strand_id
1 'polypeptide(L)'
;MKIRQFGIIVLMTMIILAGCNFKGKQPGDTKESSDKDPQRIISLMPSNTEILYELGLGDAVIGVSTVDDYPKEVKDKMQFDAMNLDKEALIKAQPDLILAHETQKASQGKVLESLEKSGIHVEYVKDAQSIHEMYDTFEDIGQLTGKEKEADALVKETQNHIKAVVEEIP
;
A
#
# COMPACT_ATOMS: atom_id res chain seq x y z
N MET A 1 -1.22 -64.85 -42.24
CA MET A 1 -0.76 -63.49 -42.58
C MET A 1 -1.73 -62.50 -42.00
N LYS A 2 -1.64 -62.20 -40.69
CA LYS A 2 -2.42 -61.15 -39.92
C LYS A 2 -2.06 -61.29 -38.44
N ILE A 3 -0.89 -60.88 -38.02
CA ILE A 3 -0.51 -60.77 -36.62
C ILE A 3 0.57 -59.70 -36.58
N ARG A 4 0.18 -58.42 -36.51
CA ARG A 4 1.16 -57.35 -36.26
C ARG A 4 0.49 -56.00 -35.80
N GLN A 5 -0.65 -56.03 -35.14
CA GLN A 5 -1.27 -54.81 -34.68
C GLN A 5 -1.83 -54.84 -33.24
N PHE A 6 -1.28 -55.71 -32.37
CA PHE A 6 -1.74 -55.80 -30.98
C PHE A 6 -0.70 -55.32 -29.94
N GLY A 7 0.40 -54.69 -30.39
CA GLY A 7 1.51 -54.33 -29.50
C GLY A 7 1.63 -52.86 -29.07
N ILE A 8 0.71 -51.96 -29.44
CA ILE A 8 0.89 -50.51 -29.20
C ILE A 8 -0.16 -49.87 -28.23
N ILE A 9 -1.11 -50.65 -27.76
CA ILE A 9 -2.19 -50.10 -26.88
C ILE A 9 -1.96 -50.33 -25.38
N VAL A 10 -0.89 -51.02 -24.97
CA VAL A 10 -0.64 -51.32 -23.53
C VAL A 10 0.37 -50.39 -22.86
N LEU A 11 0.96 -49.43 -23.56
CA LEU A 11 1.99 -48.54 -22.95
C LEU A 11 1.52 -47.10 -22.65
N MET A 12 0.20 -46.83 -22.58
CA MET A 12 -0.31 -45.48 -22.36
C MET A 12 -1.27 -45.35 -21.18
N THR A 13 -1.22 -46.26 -20.20
CA THR A 13 -2.12 -46.19 -19.01
C THR A 13 -1.41 -46.26 -17.67
N MET A 14 -0.18 -45.72 -17.54
CA MET A 14 0.55 -45.80 -16.28
C MET A 14 1.24 -44.48 -15.90
N ILE A 15 0.59 -43.32 -16.08
CA ILE A 15 1.03 -42.04 -15.48
C ILE A 15 -0.21 -41.23 -15.08
N ILE A 16 -0.92 -41.60 -14.04
CA ILE A 16 -1.79 -40.68 -13.26
C ILE A 16 -1.96 -41.27 -11.86
N LEU A 17 -0.99 -41.08 -10.98
CA LEU A 17 -1.13 -41.18 -9.53
C LEU A 17 0.03 -40.42 -8.85
N ALA A 18 0.11 -39.10 -9.08
CA ALA A 18 0.79 -38.21 -8.17
C ALA A 18 -0.31 -37.45 -7.40
N GLY A 19 -0.57 -37.93 -6.19
CA GLY A 19 -1.57 -37.39 -5.31
C GLY A 19 -1.26 -35.94 -4.92
N CYS A 20 -2.13 -35.02 -5.31
CA CYS A 20 -2.21 -33.72 -4.66
C CYS A 20 -2.78 -33.89 -3.26
N ASN A 21 -1.91 -33.78 -2.27
CA ASN A 21 -2.32 -33.65 -0.87
C ASN A 21 -3.00 -32.28 -0.67
N PHE A 22 -4.30 -32.24 -0.91
CA PHE A 22 -5.14 -31.06 -0.69
C PHE A 22 -5.43 -30.95 0.81
N LYS A 23 -4.55 -30.28 1.53
CA LYS A 23 -4.78 -29.90 2.91
C LYS A 23 -5.79 -28.76 2.92
N GLY A 24 -7.03 -29.07 3.22
CA GLY A 24 -8.11 -28.09 3.32
C GLY A 24 -7.75 -27.00 4.33
N LYS A 25 -7.67 -25.77 3.85
CA LYS A 25 -7.59 -24.56 4.65
C LYS A 25 -8.99 -24.01 4.77
N GLN A 26 -9.48 -23.86 6.01
CA GLN A 26 -10.78 -23.24 6.33
C GLN A 26 -10.82 -21.79 5.81
N PRO A 27 -12.02 -21.27 5.44
CA PRO A 27 -12.17 -19.87 5.07
C PRO A 27 -12.13 -19.03 6.36
N GLY A 28 -10.99 -18.43 6.62
CA GLY A 28 -10.81 -17.33 7.56
C GLY A 28 -10.39 -16.12 6.75
N ASP A 29 -11.04 -15.00 6.99
CA ASP A 29 -10.87 -13.71 6.36
C ASP A 29 -9.39 -13.34 6.15
N THR A 30 -8.86 -13.64 4.97
CA THR A 30 -7.66 -13.01 4.47
C THR A 30 -8.11 -11.96 3.48
N LYS A 31 -8.04 -10.67 3.89
CA LYS A 31 -7.86 -9.58 2.92
C LYS A 31 -6.72 -10.05 2.00
N GLU A 32 -7.02 -10.29 0.73
CA GLU A 32 -5.99 -10.38 -0.30
C GLU A 32 -5.30 -9.02 -0.34
N SER A 33 -4.15 -8.91 0.35
CA SER A 33 -3.18 -7.89 0.01
C SER A 33 -2.74 -8.21 -1.42
N SER A 34 -2.91 -7.29 -2.34
CA SER A 34 -2.34 -7.43 -3.67
C SER A 34 -0.83 -7.59 -3.49
N ASP A 35 -0.27 -8.72 -3.94
CA ASP A 35 1.16 -9.08 -3.85
C ASP A 35 2.07 -8.13 -4.66
N LYS A 36 1.66 -6.91 -4.91
CA LYS A 36 2.35 -5.94 -5.75
C LYS A 36 2.37 -4.59 -5.06
N ASP A 37 3.56 -4.04 -4.89
CA ASP A 37 3.77 -2.70 -4.35
C ASP A 37 2.90 -1.68 -5.09
N PRO A 38 2.21 -0.77 -4.38
CA PRO A 38 1.35 0.21 -5.01
C PRO A 38 2.16 1.13 -5.93
N GLN A 39 1.63 1.36 -7.14
CA GLN A 39 2.28 2.18 -8.18
C GLN A 39 1.56 3.50 -8.43
N ARG A 40 0.36 3.65 -7.88
CA ARG A 40 -0.50 4.81 -8.09
C ARG A 40 -1.13 5.23 -6.76
N ILE A 41 -0.41 6.05 -6.02
CA ILE A 41 -0.77 6.44 -4.65
C ILE A 41 -1.40 7.83 -4.66
N ILE A 42 -2.54 7.98 -3.97
CA ILE A 42 -3.08 9.29 -3.59
C ILE A 42 -2.88 9.46 -2.08
N SER A 43 -2.24 10.55 -1.69
CA SER A 43 -2.08 10.93 -0.30
C SER A 43 -3.01 12.09 0.06
N LEU A 44 -3.82 11.92 1.09
CA LEU A 44 -4.80 12.92 1.53
C LEU A 44 -4.37 13.68 2.80
N MET A 45 -3.08 13.59 3.15
CA MET A 45 -2.50 14.27 4.31
C MET A 45 -1.03 14.62 4.04
N PRO A 46 -0.59 15.87 4.30
CA PRO A 46 0.80 16.29 4.05
C PRO A 46 1.86 15.40 4.71
N SER A 47 1.67 15.01 5.96
CA SER A 47 2.62 14.13 6.66
C SER A 47 2.81 12.79 5.95
N ASN A 48 1.74 12.18 5.43
CA ASN A 48 1.83 10.94 4.66
C ASN A 48 2.56 11.16 3.34
N THR A 49 2.32 12.29 2.70
CA THR A 49 2.99 12.68 1.45
C THR A 49 4.50 12.80 1.66
N GLU A 50 4.92 13.51 2.71
CA GLU A 50 6.33 13.69 3.04
C GLU A 50 7.01 12.34 3.29
N ILE A 51 6.38 11.44 4.07
CA ILE A 51 6.89 10.09 4.30
C ILE A 51 7.04 9.33 2.99
N LEU A 52 6.04 9.34 2.10
CA LEU A 52 6.12 8.66 0.81
C LEU A 52 7.30 9.16 -0.03
N TYR A 53 7.58 10.46 -0.03
CA TYR A 53 8.72 11.02 -0.75
C TYR A 53 10.05 10.61 -0.12
N GLU A 54 10.16 10.60 1.22
CA GLU A 54 11.36 10.12 1.94
C GLU A 54 11.61 8.62 1.71
N LEU A 55 10.55 7.83 1.52
CA LEU A 55 10.66 6.41 1.14
C LEU A 55 10.97 6.21 -0.37
N GLY A 56 11.17 7.29 -1.14
CA GLY A 56 11.49 7.22 -2.57
C GLY A 56 10.32 6.88 -3.48
N LEU A 57 9.08 7.10 -3.01
CA LEU A 57 7.84 6.81 -3.75
C LEU A 57 7.25 8.02 -4.48
N GLY A 58 7.99 9.12 -4.60
CA GLY A 58 7.50 10.35 -5.23
C GLY A 58 6.93 10.15 -6.63
N ASP A 59 7.50 9.24 -7.44
CA ASP A 59 6.98 8.90 -8.77
C ASP A 59 5.66 8.13 -8.71
N ALA A 60 5.46 7.31 -7.68
CA ALA A 60 4.22 6.58 -7.47
C ALA A 60 3.08 7.47 -6.94
N VAL A 61 3.40 8.60 -6.30
CA VAL A 61 2.40 9.58 -5.86
C VAL A 61 1.82 10.29 -7.06
N ILE A 62 0.55 10.02 -7.38
CA ILE A 62 -0.18 10.62 -8.50
C ILE A 62 -1.06 11.80 -8.09
N GLY A 63 -1.40 11.90 -6.82
CA GLY A 63 -2.26 12.95 -6.28
C GLY A 63 -2.02 13.18 -4.80
N VAL A 64 -2.27 14.41 -4.37
CA VAL A 64 -2.04 14.88 -3.01
C VAL A 64 -3.20 15.76 -2.55
N SER A 65 -3.23 16.14 -1.27
CA SER A 65 -4.24 17.08 -0.81
C SER A 65 -3.95 18.51 -1.28
N THR A 66 -4.97 19.36 -1.33
CA THR A 66 -4.84 20.77 -1.70
C THR A 66 -4.01 21.61 -0.73
N VAL A 67 -3.69 21.06 0.45
CA VAL A 67 -2.87 21.71 1.47
C VAL A 67 -1.43 21.20 1.52
N ASP A 68 -1.08 20.28 0.62
CA ASP A 68 0.30 19.82 0.45
C ASP A 68 1.15 20.91 -0.23
N ASP A 69 2.27 21.27 0.38
CA ASP A 69 3.20 22.27 -0.15
C ASP A 69 4.67 21.82 -0.19
N TYR A 70 4.96 20.65 0.33
CA TYR A 70 6.28 20.03 0.36
C TYR A 70 6.20 18.53 -0.01
N PRO A 71 7.21 18.00 -0.73
CA PRO A 71 8.24 18.73 -1.47
C PRO A 71 7.65 19.53 -2.66
N LYS A 72 8.47 20.35 -3.34
CA LYS A 72 7.96 21.25 -4.40
C LYS A 72 7.24 20.54 -5.54
N GLU A 73 7.62 19.30 -5.80
CA GLU A 73 7.08 18.42 -6.83
C GLU A 73 5.60 18.09 -6.63
N VAL A 74 5.07 18.25 -5.41
CA VAL A 74 3.63 18.00 -5.13
C VAL A 74 2.72 18.96 -5.91
N LYS A 75 3.23 20.13 -6.31
CA LYS A 75 2.48 21.10 -7.10
C LYS A 75 2.11 20.63 -8.50
N ASP A 76 2.87 19.66 -9.02
CA ASP A 76 2.64 19.06 -10.34
C ASP A 76 1.73 17.82 -10.27
N LYS A 77 1.33 17.39 -9.08
CA LYS A 77 0.43 16.26 -8.84
C LYS A 77 -1.04 16.70 -8.89
N MET A 78 -1.95 15.74 -9.11
CA MET A 78 -3.38 16.01 -8.97
C MET A 78 -3.70 16.49 -7.54
N GLN A 79 -4.58 17.48 -7.43
CA GLN A 79 -4.94 18.08 -6.16
C GLN A 79 -6.36 17.64 -5.76
N PHE A 80 -6.53 17.15 -4.53
CA PHE A 80 -7.80 16.73 -3.96
C PHE A 80 -8.12 17.51 -2.69
N ASP A 81 -9.33 18.04 -2.58
CA ASP A 81 -9.80 18.64 -1.33
C ASP A 81 -10.08 17.51 -0.32
N ALA A 82 -9.15 17.30 0.60
CA ALA A 82 -9.23 16.24 1.61
C ALA A 82 -10.37 16.43 2.63
N MET A 83 -10.94 17.63 2.71
CA MET A 83 -12.09 17.94 3.57
C MET A 83 -13.43 17.77 2.85
N ASN A 84 -13.41 17.72 1.51
CA ASN A 84 -14.60 17.53 0.67
C ASN A 84 -14.25 16.69 -0.56
N LEU A 85 -14.09 15.38 -0.34
CA LEU A 85 -13.62 14.45 -1.37
C LEU A 85 -14.60 14.31 -2.52
N ASP A 86 -14.12 14.54 -3.74
CA ASP A 86 -14.82 14.20 -4.97
C ASP A 86 -14.54 12.73 -5.33
N LYS A 87 -15.54 11.87 -5.06
CA LYS A 87 -15.46 10.44 -5.35
C LYS A 87 -15.20 10.16 -6.82
N GLU A 88 -15.83 10.90 -7.73
CA GLU A 88 -15.73 10.66 -9.16
C GLU A 88 -14.35 11.01 -9.68
N ALA A 89 -13.76 12.11 -9.18
CA ALA A 89 -12.39 12.50 -9.48
C ALA A 89 -11.39 11.44 -8.99
N LEU A 90 -11.58 10.90 -7.77
CA LEU A 90 -10.73 9.85 -7.21
C LEU A 90 -10.82 8.54 -8.03
N ILE A 91 -12.02 8.11 -8.41
CA ILE A 91 -12.20 6.94 -9.27
C ILE A 91 -11.53 7.16 -10.63
N LYS A 92 -11.71 8.34 -11.23
CA LYS A 92 -11.12 8.69 -12.53
C LYS A 92 -9.58 8.68 -12.48
N ALA A 93 -9.00 9.03 -11.37
CA ALA A 93 -7.54 8.99 -11.16
C ALA A 93 -6.99 7.56 -11.12
N GLN A 94 -7.84 6.54 -10.90
CA GLN A 94 -7.47 5.13 -10.86
C GLN A 94 -6.29 4.84 -9.92
N PRO A 95 -6.33 5.24 -8.65
CA PRO A 95 -5.32 4.85 -7.68
C PRO A 95 -5.45 3.37 -7.35
N ASP A 96 -4.36 2.74 -7.00
CA ASP A 96 -4.34 1.42 -6.35
C ASP A 96 -4.26 1.53 -4.83
N LEU A 97 -3.80 2.68 -4.31
CA LEU A 97 -3.77 2.99 -2.89
C LEU A 97 -4.17 4.45 -2.62
N ILE A 98 -5.03 4.65 -1.63
CA ILE A 98 -5.31 5.97 -1.05
C ILE A 98 -4.86 5.94 0.41
N LEU A 99 -3.92 6.81 0.78
CA LEU A 99 -3.57 7.07 2.18
C LEU A 99 -4.44 8.20 2.70
N ALA A 100 -5.41 7.84 3.53
CA ALA A 100 -6.23 8.76 4.29
C ALA A 100 -5.68 8.93 5.70
N HIS A 101 -6.12 9.95 6.43
CA HIS A 101 -5.81 10.10 7.83
C HIS A 101 -6.98 9.63 8.70
N GLU A 102 -6.68 9.10 9.88
CA GLU A 102 -7.70 8.59 10.81
C GLU A 102 -8.82 9.60 11.12
N THR A 103 -8.47 10.89 11.25
CA THR A 103 -9.45 11.95 11.50
C THR A 103 -10.46 12.11 10.36
N GLN A 104 -10.15 11.68 9.15
CA GLN A 104 -11.05 11.75 8.00
C GLN A 104 -12.17 10.70 8.04
N LYS A 105 -12.07 9.66 8.90
CA LYS A 105 -13.14 8.67 9.09
C LYS A 105 -14.48 9.33 9.46
N ALA A 106 -14.44 10.34 10.30
CA ALA A 106 -15.65 11.01 10.77
C ALA A 106 -16.31 11.87 9.68
N SER A 107 -15.51 12.58 8.87
CA SER A 107 -16.00 13.54 7.88
C SER A 107 -16.17 12.95 6.48
N GLN A 108 -15.26 12.11 6.04
CA GLN A 108 -15.16 11.56 4.69
C GLN A 108 -15.35 10.04 4.61
N GLY A 109 -15.58 9.36 5.74
CA GLY A 109 -15.63 7.90 5.82
C GLY A 109 -16.60 7.26 4.82
N LYS A 110 -17.79 7.84 4.59
CA LYS A 110 -18.75 7.31 3.59
C LYS A 110 -18.22 7.33 2.17
N VAL A 111 -17.47 8.36 1.80
CA VAL A 111 -16.85 8.46 0.47
C VAL A 111 -15.74 7.43 0.35
N LEU A 112 -14.84 7.37 1.35
CA LEU A 112 -13.72 6.44 1.39
C LEU A 112 -14.19 4.97 1.38
N GLU A 113 -15.17 4.59 2.20
CA GLU A 113 -15.80 3.25 2.16
C GLU A 113 -16.42 2.92 0.79
N SER A 114 -16.97 3.92 0.11
CA SER A 114 -17.53 3.73 -1.22
C SER A 114 -16.44 3.49 -2.29
N LEU A 115 -15.24 4.05 -2.09
CA LEU A 115 -14.06 3.79 -2.93
C LEU A 115 -13.53 2.37 -2.69
N GLU A 116 -13.46 1.92 -1.43
CA GLU A 116 -13.10 0.53 -1.08
C GLU A 116 -14.05 -0.47 -1.75
N LYS A 117 -15.38 -0.23 -1.70
CA LYS A 117 -16.38 -1.05 -2.40
C LYS A 117 -16.22 -1.07 -3.91
N SER A 118 -15.54 -0.07 -4.46
CA SER A 118 -15.19 0.02 -5.89
C SER A 118 -13.84 -0.66 -6.23
N GLY A 119 -13.20 -1.30 -5.24
CA GLY A 119 -11.95 -2.05 -5.41
C GLY A 119 -10.68 -1.23 -5.22
N ILE A 120 -10.77 0.02 -4.76
CA ILE A 120 -9.61 0.86 -4.44
C ILE A 120 -9.19 0.55 -3.00
N HIS A 121 -7.90 0.29 -2.77
CA HIS A 121 -7.38 0.11 -1.41
C HIS A 121 -7.32 1.47 -0.70
N VAL A 122 -7.97 1.58 0.46
CA VAL A 122 -7.91 2.76 1.32
C VAL A 122 -7.29 2.35 2.66
N GLU A 123 -6.20 3.01 3.03
CA GLU A 123 -5.56 2.82 4.33
C GLU A 123 -5.67 4.10 5.15
N TYR A 124 -5.96 3.93 6.45
CA TYR A 124 -6.11 5.04 7.39
C TYR A 124 -4.89 5.11 8.30
N VAL A 125 -4.02 6.06 8.03
CA VAL A 125 -2.85 6.33 8.86
C VAL A 125 -3.29 6.95 10.18
N LYS A 126 -2.77 6.42 11.29
CA LYS A 126 -3.08 6.89 12.64
C LYS A 126 -2.47 8.26 12.92
N ASP A 127 -3.09 9.00 13.83
CA ASP A 127 -2.56 10.25 14.34
C ASP A 127 -1.51 9.98 15.42
N ALA A 128 -0.23 10.21 15.09
CA ALA A 128 0.88 9.99 16.00
C ALA A 128 0.87 11.05 17.12
N GLN A 129 0.77 10.62 18.38
CA GLN A 129 0.73 11.46 19.56
C GLN A 129 2.08 11.54 20.28
N SER A 130 3.10 10.85 19.76
CA SER A 130 4.45 10.80 20.30
C SER A 130 5.48 10.60 19.19
N ILE A 131 6.76 10.90 19.50
CA ILE A 131 7.88 10.63 18.59
C ILE A 131 7.96 9.12 18.26
N HIS A 132 7.64 8.26 19.21
CA HIS A 132 7.66 6.81 18.98
C HIS A 132 6.57 6.39 17.98
N GLU A 133 5.35 6.88 18.15
CA GLU A 133 4.26 6.61 17.22
C GLU A 133 4.51 7.21 15.81
N MET A 134 5.28 8.30 15.73
CA MET A 134 5.74 8.81 14.44
C MET A 134 6.67 7.80 13.74
N TYR A 135 7.57 7.15 14.47
CA TYR A 135 8.41 6.09 13.89
C TYR A 135 7.58 4.88 13.46
N ASP A 136 6.59 4.48 14.27
CA ASP A 136 5.64 3.41 13.90
C ASP A 136 4.91 3.76 12.59
N THR A 137 4.57 5.05 12.38
CA THR A 137 3.94 5.51 11.12
C THR A 137 4.87 5.34 9.92
N PHE A 138 6.18 5.60 10.07
CA PHE A 138 7.16 5.38 8.99
C PHE A 138 7.22 3.90 8.62
N GLU A 139 7.27 3.02 9.63
CA GLU A 139 7.32 1.57 9.46
C GLU A 139 6.03 1.02 8.85
N ASP A 140 4.86 1.47 9.31
CA ASP A 140 3.54 1.07 8.79
C ASP A 140 3.40 1.43 7.29
N ILE A 141 3.77 2.67 6.90
CA ILE A 141 3.75 3.09 5.49
C ILE A 141 4.79 2.33 4.69
N GLY A 142 5.98 2.08 5.25
CA GLY A 142 7.02 1.27 4.64
C GLY A 142 6.53 -0.15 4.34
N GLN A 143 5.91 -0.81 5.30
CA GLN A 143 5.35 -2.15 5.15
C GLN A 143 4.22 -2.18 4.10
N LEU A 144 3.33 -1.20 4.13
CA LEU A 144 2.22 -1.08 3.20
C LEU A 144 2.68 -0.91 1.74
N THR A 145 3.84 -0.31 1.54
CA THR A 145 4.36 0.08 0.22
C THR A 145 5.57 -0.74 -0.24
N GLY A 146 5.98 -1.79 0.51
CA GLY A 146 7.15 -2.60 0.19
C GLY A 146 8.48 -1.85 0.36
N LYS A 147 8.52 -0.85 1.26
CA LYS A 147 9.65 0.03 1.54
C LYS A 147 10.18 -0.08 2.97
N GLU A 148 10.15 -1.28 3.53
CA GLU A 148 10.53 -1.53 4.92
C GLU A 148 11.98 -1.10 5.22
N LYS A 149 12.90 -1.32 4.26
CA LYS A 149 14.32 -0.96 4.44
C LYS A 149 14.53 0.55 4.45
N GLU A 150 13.82 1.25 3.55
CA GLU A 150 13.83 2.70 3.47
C GLU A 150 13.21 3.30 4.73
N ALA A 151 12.12 2.72 5.24
CA ALA A 151 11.47 3.13 6.49
C ALA A 151 12.41 2.95 7.70
N ASP A 152 13.07 1.80 7.83
CA ASP A 152 14.08 1.55 8.86
C ASP A 152 15.24 2.57 8.81
N ALA A 153 15.66 2.96 7.61
CA ALA A 153 16.70 3.96 7.42
C ALA A 153 16.21 5.35 7.85
N LEU A 154 14.99 5.73 7.46
CA LEU A 154 14.35 7.00 7.82
C LEU A 154 14.19 7.12 9.35
N VAL A 155 13.76 6.06 10.04
CA VAL A 155 13.68 6.03 11.50
C VAL A 155 15.04 6.32 12.13
N LYS A 156 16.09 5.64 11.68
CA LYS A 156 17.46 5.81 12.23
C LYS A 156 17.99 7.22 11.97
N GLU A 157 17.79 7.75 10.79
CA GLU A 157 18.21 9.10 10.41
C GLU A 157 17.51 10.14 11.29
N THR A 158 16.19 10.03 11.43
CA THR A 158 15.40 10.94 12.27
C THR A 158 15.81 10.88 13.74
N GLN A 159 16.05 9.66 14.27
CA GLN A 159 16.57 9.49 15.63
C GLN A 159 17.92 10.19 15.85
N ASN A 160 18.83 10.07 14.87
CA ASN A 160 20.15 10.70 14.95
C ASN A 160 20.01 12.24 14.89
N HIS A 161 19.15 12.78 14.04
CA HIS A 161 18.88 14.21 13.95
C HIS A 161 18.29 14.75 15.27
N ILE A 162 17.28 14.09 15.82
CA ILE A 162 16.70 14.49 17.11
C ILE A 162 17.75 14.46 18.22
N LYS A 163 18.57 13.42 18.28
CA LYS A 163 19.64 13.31 19.26
C LYS A 163 20.65 14.46 19.14
N ALA A 164 21.10 14.75 17.94
CA ALA A 164 22.03 15.85 17.68
C ALA A 164 21.46 17.20 18.14
N VAL A 165 20.19 17.48 17.82
CA VAL A 165 19.51 18.73 18.26
C VAL A 165 19.40 18.78 19.78
N VAL A 166 19.06 17.68 20.46
CA VAL A 166 18.95 17.64 21.93
C VAL A 166 20.30 17.88 22.61
N GLU A 167 21.40 17.37 22.03
CA GLU A 167 22.75 17.57 22.55
C GLU A 167 23.28 19.01 22.41
N GLU A 168 22.69 19.80 21.50
CA GLU A 168 23.01 21.23 21.31
C GLU A 168 22.24 22.17 22.25
N ILE A 169 21.21 21.66 22.92
CA ILE A 169 20.40 22.46 23.86
C ILE A 169 21.17 22.57 25.21
N PRO A 170 21.49 23.79 25.69
CA PRO A 170 22.24 24.02 26.90
C PRO A 170 21.45 23.66 28.17
#